data_f07cb5f0ce7991391a28c73306ca323b
#
_entry.id   f07cb5f0ce7991391a28c73306ca323b
#
_cell.length_a   1.000
_cell.length_b   1.000
_cell.length_c   1.000
_cell.angle_alpha   90.00
_cell.angle_beta   90.00
_cell.angle_gamma   90.00
#
_symmetry.space_group_name_H-M   'P 1'
#
loop_
_entity.id
_entity.type
_entity.pdbx_description
1 polymer ?
#
loop_
_entity_poly.entity_id
_entity_poly.type
_entity_poly.pdbx_seq_one_letter_code
_entity_poly.pdbx_strand_id
1 'polypeptide(L)'
;MVTSNSAPVNKTSVFDGIELHPTPPPFNISGAKCNLIGVDTAGREIRIPLSDDTLSKHILFLGGIGMGKTNAIFQIISQLREKMSPNDVMLIFDTKGDFYNSFYRSGDIVISNDEKATGPAGPDYWNIFNEIEQDASMEENIIEMARSLFYEKSQRSSQPFFPNAARDLLTGILLHYCRSVGCEERNNQILRDFLDRSPSAEIRGMLQKYDDLKAMVSYIADDRSPQTQGVISELQQLIREIFVGNFRKEGSLSMRNAVRNKGGRIIFVEYDLGIGGTLTPIYRLLLDMAIKEALSRKKSEGNVWFVIDEFRLIPNLQHIDDGVNFGRSLGAKFIIGVQNIEQVFHAYGEAQA
;
A
#
# COMPACT_ATOMS: atom_id res chain seq x y z
N MET A 1 -18.90 53.73 -33.04
CA MET A 1 -17.70 53.42 -32.18
C MET A 1 -18.17 52.59 -30.98
N VAL A 2 -17.95 51.30 -31.01
CA VAL A 2 -18.28 50.42 -29.92
C VAL A 2 -16.94 50.04 -29.27
N THR A 3 -16.70 50.57 -28.09
CA THR A 3 -15.53 50.23 -27.26
C THR A 3 -15.73 48.88 -26.60
N SER A 4 -14.96 47.90 -27.00
CA SER A 4 -14.88 46.61 -26.34
C SER A 4 -14.10 46.75 -25.02
N ASN A 5 -14.80 46.69 -23.89
CA ASN A 5 -14.20 46.48 -22.58
C ASN A 5 -13.78 45.01 -22.44
N SER A 6 -12.51 44.70 -22.64
CA SER A 6 -11.94 43.44 -22.22
C SER A 6 -11.73 43.47 -20.68
N ALA A 7 -12.44 42.63 -19.96
CA ALA A 7 -12.21 42.41 -18.53
C ALA A 7 -10.77 41.93 -18.29
N PRO A 8 -10.12 42.35 -17.19
CA PRO A 8 -8.77 41.88 -16.89
C PRO A 8 -8.79 40.41 -16.59
N VAL A 9 -8.00 39.65 -17.34
CA VAL A 9 -7.70 38.25 -17.03
C VAL A 9 -7.03 38.22 -15.64
N ASN A 10 -7.68 37.62 -14.68
CA ASN A 10 -7.10 37.34 -13.36
C ASN A 10 -5.77 36.60 -13.55
N LYS A 11 -4.67 37.24 -13.17
CA LYS A 11 -3.38 36.57 -13.04
C LYS A 11 -3.54 35.55 -11.90
N THR A 12 -3.71 34.29 -12.25
CA THR A 12 -3.53 33.18 -11.31
C THR A 12 -2.12 33.26 -10.75
N SER A 13 -2.01 33.39 -9.45
CA SER A 13 -0.72 33.30 -8.76
C SER A 13 -0.11 31.92 -9.02
N VAL A 14 1.06 31.90 -9.64
CA VAL A 14 1.84 30.67 -9.83
C VAL A 14 2.37 30.27 -8.46
N PHE A 15 1.97 29.12 -7.98
CA PHE A 15 2.68 28.44 -6.90
C PHE A 15 4.06 28.04 -7.43
N ASP A 16 5.07 28.46 -6.70
CA ASP A 16 6.50 28.29 -6.88
C ASP A 16 7.00 27.42 -8.05
N GLY A 17 7.63 28.04 -9.03
CA GLY A 17 8.66 27.41 -9.87
C GLY A 17 8.27 26.90 -11.25
N ILE A 18 7.00 26.81 -11.68
CA ILE A 18 6.62 26.36 -13.03
C ILE A 18 5.59 27.28 -13.66
N GLU A 19 5.94 27.93 -14.78
CA GLU A 19 4.97 28.65 -15.61
C GLU A 19 4.07 27.68 -16.37
N LEU A 20 2.74 27.90 -16.26
CA LEU A 20 1.77 27.22 -17.12
C LEU A 20 1.84 27.80 -18.52
N HIS A 21 2.37 27.05 -19.46
CA HIS A 21 2.34 27.41 -20.86
C HIS A 21 1.00 27.03 -21.49
N PRO A 22 0.33 27.92 -22.21
CA PRO A 22 -0.96 27.67 -22.88
C PRO A 22 -0.85 26.63 -24.01
N THR A 23 0.35 26.40 -24.50
CA THR A 23 0.67 25.33 -25.47
C THR A 23 1.80 24.48 -24.92
N PRO A 24 1.69 23.13 -25.00
CA PRO A 24 2.79 22.27 -24.59
C PRO A 24 4.06 22.64 -25.39
N PRO A 25 5.23 22.70 -24.73
CA PRO A 25 6.49 22.90 -25.45
C PRO A 25 6.69 21.76 -26.46
N PRO A 26 7.45 21.97 -27.55
CA PRO A 26 7.77 20.90 -28.48
C PRO A 26 8.53 19.80 -27.73
N PHE A 27 7.92 18.63 -27.63
CA PHE A 27 8.50 17.49 -26.92
C PHE A 27 9.53 16.79 -27.83
N ASN A 28 10.71 16.54 -27.29
CA ASN A 28 11.63 15.62 -27.92
C ASN A 28 11.11 14.18 -27.71
N ILE A 29 10.63 13.56 -28.80
CA ILE A 29 10.01 12.21 -28.79
C ILE A 29 11.07 11.11 -28.64
N SER A 30 12.34 11.43 -28.87
CA SER A 30 13.45 10.49 -28.72
C SER A 30 13.63 10.11 -27.24
N GLY A 31 13.52 8.82 -26.92
CA GLY A 31 13.67 8.30 -25.56
C GLY A 31 12.38 8.22 -24.72
N ALA A 32 11.21 8.44 -25.30
CA ALA A 32 9.93 8.25 -24.60
C ALA A 32 9.73 6.77 -24.19
N LYS A 33 9.46 6.55 -22.91
CA LYS A 33 9.07 5.23 -22.38
C LYS A 33 7.62 4.92 -22.73
N CYS A 34 6.73 5.93 -22.62
CA CYS A 34 5.33 5.85 -23.03
C CYS A 34 4.83 7.22 -23.48
N ASN A 35 3.64 7.25 -24.06
CA ASN A 35 2.98 8.47 -24.51
C ASN A 35 1.58 8.54 -23.93
N LEU A 36 1.18 9.72 -23.45
CA LEU A 36 -0.23 10.03 -23.23
C LEU A 36 -0.80 10.59 -24.53
N ILE A 37 -1.92 10.03 -24.94
CA ILE A 37 -2.61 10.41 -26.18
C ILE A 37 -3.94 11.06 -25.79
N GLY A 38 -4.19 12.23 -26.29
CA GLY A 38 -5.41 12.97 -26.10
C GLY A 38 -5.78 13.77 -27.34
N VAL A 39 -6.81 14.60 -27.23
CA VAL A 39 -7.24 15.51 -28.28
C VAL A 39 -7.27 16.94 -27.74
N ASP A 40 -6.86 17.89 -28.58
CA ASP A 40 -6.97 19.31 -28.23
C ASP A 40 -8.40 19.83 -28.42
N THR A 41 -8.62 21.09 -28.12
CA THR A 41 -9.92 21.77 -28.28
C THR A 41 -10.39 21.84 -29.73
N ALA A 42 -9.52 21.63 -30.70
CA ALA A 42 -9.82 21.57 -32.14
C ALA A 42 -10.03 20.12 -32.64
N GLY A 43 -10.01 19.11 -31.74
CA GLY A 43 -10.16 17.70 -32.06
C GLY A 43 -8.91 17.05 -32.68
N ARG A 44 -7.75 17.72 -32.64
CA ARG A 44 -6.49 17.15 -33.18
C ARG A 44 -5.81 16.28 -32.13
N GLU A 45 -5.28 15.14 -32.56
CA GLU A 45 -4.51 14.25 -31.69
C GLU A 45 -3.27 14.96 -31.15
N ILE A 46 -3.08 14.88 -29.85
CA ILE A 46 -1.88 15.34 -29.14
C ILE A 46 -1.23 14.15 -28.47
N ARG A 47 0.09 14.04 -28.60
CA ARG A 47 0.90 13.04 -27.90
C ARG A 47 1.86 13.72 -26.96
N ILE A 48 1.80 13.35 -25.68
CA ILE A 48 2.70 13.82 -24.63
C ILE A 48 3.67 12.68 -24.30
N PRO A 49 4.92 12.77 -24.76
CA PRO A 49 5.91 11.73 -24.47
C PRO A 49 6.39 11.81 -23.02
N LEU A 50 6.40 10.68 -22.34
CA LEU A 50 6.91 10.53 -20.99
C LEU A 50 8.24 9.78 -21.04
N SER A 51 9.32 10.48 -20.72
CA SER A 51 10.66 9.89 -20.60
C SER A 51 10.81 9.14 -19.28
N ASP A 52 11.88 8.36 -19.14
CA ASP A 52 12.21 7.73 -17.85
C ASP A 52 12.45 8.75 -16.74
N ASP A 53 13.05 9.90 -17.06
CA ASP A 53 13.26 11.01 -16.11
C ASP A 53 11.92 11.61 -15.68
N THR A 54 10.98 11.84 -16.62
CA THR A 54 9.64 12.36 -16.30
C THR A 54 8.89 11.39 -15.40
N LEU A 55 8.89 10.11 -15.72
CA LEU A 55 8.25 9.07 -14.92
C LEU A 55 8.88 8.90 -13.53
N SER A 56 10.18 9.19 -13.41
CA SER A 56 10.90 9.15 -12.13
C SER A 56 10.57 10.32 -11.19
N LYS A 57 9.89 11.36 -11.68
CA LYS A 57 9.38 12.49 -10.87
C LYS A 57 7.99 12.23 -10.32
N HIS A 58 7.50 11.01 -10.50
CA HIS A 58 6.15 10.58 -10.16
C HIS A 58 5.07 11.29 -11.00
N ILE A 59 3.87 10.72 -11.04
CA ILE A 59 2.74 11.30 -11.76
C ILE A 59 1.52 11.33 -10.84
N LEU A 60 0.94 12.51 -10.71
CA LEU A 60 -0.33 12.71 -10.03
C LEU A 60 -1.42 13.08 -11.05
N PHE A 61 -2.46 12.26 -11.11
CA PHE A 61 -3.68 12.56 -11.87
C PHE A 61 -4.75 13.12 -10.92
N LEU A 62 -5.04 14.42 -11.06
CA LEU A 62 -6.08 15.09 -10.29
C LEU A 62 -7.29 15.37 -11.16
N GLY A 63 -8.47 14.99 -10.74
CA GLY A 63 -9.72 15.30 -11.43
C GLY A 63 -10.91 14.49 -10.92
N GLY A 64 -12.12 15.02 -11.07
CA GLY A 64 -13.36 14.38 -10.66
C GLY A 64 -13.67 13.06 -11.37
N ILE A 65 -14.79 12.46 -11.01
CA ILE A 65 -15.29 11.22 -11.62
C ILE A 65 -15.57 11.47 -13.11
N GLY A 66 -15.18 10.53 -13.98
CA GLY A 66 -15.43 10.62 -15.42
C GLY A 66 -14.47 11.53 -16.20
N MET A 67 -13.50 12.16 -15.55
CA MET A 67 -12.53 13.07 -16.20
C MET A 67 -11.39 12.35 -16.93
N GLY A 68 -11.42 11.03 -17.06
CA GLY A 68 -10.46 10.26 -17.84
C GLY A 68 -9.17 9.87 -17.13
N LYS A 69 -9.04 10.05 -15.80
CA LYS A 69 -7.86 9.64 -15.03
C LYS A 69 -7.48 8.17 -15.28
N THR A 70 -8.42 7.27 -15.05
CA THR A 70 -8.21 5.82 -15.26
C THR A 70 -7.78 5.53 -16.69
N ASN A 71 -8.36 6.18 -17.71
CA ASN A 71 -7.94 6.01 -19.10
C ASN A 71 -6.50 6.47 -19.34
N ALA A 72 -6.08 7.57 -18.74
CA ALA A 72 -4.69 8.03 -18.83
C ALA A 72 -3.72 7.03 -18.17
N ILE A 73 -4.08 6.51 -17.02
CA ILE A 73 -3.31 5.46 -16.31
C ILE A 73 -3.24 4.20 -17.17
N PHE A 74 -4.35 3.76 -17.78
CA PHE A 74 -4.39 2.63 -18.70
C PHE A 74 -3.42 2.78 -19.88
N GLN A 75 -3.38 3.97 -20.50
CA GLN A 75 -2.45 4.24 -21.60
C GLN A 75 -0.98 4.09 -21.18
N ILE A 76 -0.64 4.53 -19.97
CA ILE A 76 0.72 4.39 -19.44
C ILE A 76 1.03 2.92 -19.16
N ILE A 77 0.15 2.23 -18.43
CA ILE A 77 0.37 0.82 -18.04
C ILE A 77 0.49 -0.08 -19.27
N SER A 78 -0.38 0.07 -20.26
CA SER A 78 -0.35 -0.76 -21.48
C SER A 78 1.01 -0.70 -22.18
N GLN A 79 1.59 0.49 -22.27
CA GLN A 79 2.88 0.69 -22.92
C GLN A 79 4.07 0.27 -22.04
N LEU A 80 3.98 0.49 -20.72
CA LEU A 80 5.01 0.06 -19.77
C LEU A 80 5.04 -1.45 -19.66
N ARG A 81 3.88 -2.12 -19.60
CA ARG A 81 3.77 -3.59 -19.48
C ARG A 81 4.54 -4.31 -20.58
N GLU A 82 4.49 -3.81 -21.81
CA GLU A 82 5.22 -4.37 -22.96
C GLU A 82 6.74 -4.16 -22.88
N LYS A 83 7.17 -3.19 -22.08
CA LYS A 83 8.58 -2.80 -21.96
C LYS A 83 9.23 -3.22 -20.64
N MET A 84 8.46 -3.86 -19.74
CA MET A 84 8.99 -4.35 -18.46
C MET A 84 10.06 -5.41 -18.70
N SER A 85 11.19 -5.23 -18.03
CA SER A 85 12.28 -6.21 -17.99
C SER A 85 12.10 -7.15 -16.79
N PRO A 86 12.82 -8.27 -16.71
CA PRO A 86 12.84 -9.12 -15.53
C PRO A 86 13.28 -8.40 -14.23
N ASN A 87 13.95 -7.25 -14.37
CA ASN A 87 14.38 -6.43 -13.24
C ASN A 87 13.33 -5.39 -12.79
N ASP A 88 12.16 -5.37 -13.41
CA ASP A 88 11.06 -4.48 -13.08
C ASP A 88 9.93 -5.24 -12.38
N VAL A 89 9.16 -4.54 -11.58
CA VAL A 89 7.90 -5.01 -11.00
C VAL A 89 6.92 -3.84 -10.93
N MET A 90 5.64 -4.12 -11.14
CA MET A 90 4.58 -3.12 -11.02
C MET A 90 3.56 -3.60 -10.00
N LEU A 91 3.27 -2.78 -9.00
CA LEU A 91 2.19 -3.00 -8.06
C LEU A 91 1.02 -2.10 -8.46
N ILE A 92 -0.16 -2.70 -8.64
CA ILE A 92 -1.39 -1.97 -8.96
C ILE A 92 -2.40 -2.20 -7.85
N PHE A 93 -2.82 -1.13 -7.19
CA PHE A 93 -3.95 -1.15 -6.28
C PHE A 93 -5.22 -0.97 -7.11
N ASP A 94 -5.92 -2.08 -7.36
CA ASP A 94 -7.07 -2.16 -8.27
C ASP A 94 -8.39 -2.17 -7.48
N THR A 95 -9.19 -1.12 -7.66
CA THR A 95 -10.41 -0.93 -6.88
C THR A 95 -11.66 -1.53 -7.54
N LYS A 96 -11.58 -1.85 -8.82
CA LYS A 96 -12.73 -2.34 -9.61
C LYS A 96 -12.44 -3.59 -10.42
N GLY A 97 -11.22 -4.09 -10.37
CA GLY A 97 -10.77 -5.19 -11.22
C GLY A 97 -10.51 -4.79 -12.68
N ASP A 98 -10.59 -3.49 -13.01
CA ASP A 98 -10.42 -3.02 -14.38
C ASP A 98 -9.01 -3.27 -14.91
N PHE A 99 -8.00 -3.02 -14.07
CA PHE A 99 -6.59 -3.27 -14.42
C PHE A 99 -6.28 -4.76 -14.47
N TYR A 100 -6.78 -5.56 -13.53
CA TYR A 100 -6.64 -7.00 -13.56
C TYR A 100 -7.22 -7.58 -14.86
N ASN A 101 -8.45 -7.24 -15.19
CA ASN A 101 -9.13 -7.76 -16.38
C ASN A 101 -8.40 -7.40 -17.68
N SER A 102 -7.68 -6.28 -17.71
CA SER A 102 -7.01 -5.79 -18.93
C SER A 102 -5.55 -6.22 -19.05
N PHE A 103 -4.84 -6.39 -17.92
CA PHE A 103 -3.38 -6.52 -17.93
C PHE A 103 -2.84 -7.81 -17.31
N TYR A 104 -3.69 -8.64 -16.70
CA TYR A 104 -3.25 -9.90 -16.08
C TYR A 104 -2.62 -10.84 -17.12
N ARG A 105 -1.50 -11.43 -16.74
CA ARG A 105 -0.81 -12.51 -17.49
C ARG A 105 -0.40 -13.61 -16.53
N SER A 106 -0.31 -14.84 -17.05
CA SER A 106 0.22 -15.96 -16.26
C SER A 106 1.59 -15.63 -15.67
N GLY A 107 1.76 -15.88 -14.37
CA GLY A 107 2.97 -15.52 -13.60
C GLY A 107 2.87 -14.18 -12.88
N ASP A 108 1.82 -13.39 -13.09
CA ASP A 108 1.50 -12.23 -12.24
C ASP A 108 0.97 -12.71 -10.87
N ILE A 109 1.03 -11.84 -9.89
CA ILE A 109 0.56 -12.09 -8.53
C ILE A 109 -0.76 -11.34 -8.32
N VAL A 110 -1.74 -12.01 -7.73
CA VAL A 110 -3.02 -11.40 -7.36
C VAL A 110 -3.28 -11.61 -5.88
N ILE A 111 -3.25 -10.54 -5.12
CA ILE A 111 -3.64 -10.52 -3.70
C ILE A 111 -5.08 -10.02 -3.65
N SER A 112 -6.00 -10.92 -3.43
CA SER A 112 -7.44 -10.69 -3.49
C SER A 112 -8.17 -11.51 -2.43
N ASN A 113 -9.36 -11.08 -2.06
CA ASN A 113 -10.25 -11.83 -1.16
C ASN A 113 -11.21 -12.76 -1.92
N ASP A 114 -11.01 -12.98 -3.20
CA ASP A 114 -11.81 -13.84 -4.06
C ASP A 114 -11.00 -14.99 -4.70
N GLU A 115 -11.64 -15.73 -5.60
CA GLU A 115 -11.06 -16.91 -6.27
C GLU A 115 -9.89 -16.59 -7.20
N LYS A 116 -9.67 -15.32 -7.57
CA LYS A 116 -8.56 -14.89 -8.43
C LYS A 116 -7.21 -14.89 -7.72
N ALA A 117 -7.19 -15.00 -6.39
CA ALA A 117 -5.94 -14.97 -5.62
C ALA A 117 -4.95 -16.02 -6.14
N THR A 118 -3.78 -15.58 -6.58
CA THR A 118 -2.78 -16.43 -7.20
C THR A 118 -1.36 -15.91 -6.98
N GLY A 119 -0.41 -16.83 -6.91
CA GLY A 119 1.02 -16.56 -6.93
C GLY A 119 1.66 -16.91 -8.28
N PRO A 120 2.99 -16.85 -8.37
CA PRO A 120 3.71 -17.13 -9.62
C PRO A 120 3.54 -18.57 -10.14
N ALA A 121 3.24 -19.52 -9.27
CA ALA A 121 3.12 -20.94 -9.58
C ALA A 121 1.68 -21.47 -9.56
N GLY A 122 0.70 -20.62 -9.26
CA GLY A 122 -0.71 -21.01 -9.13
C GLY A 122 -1.39 -20.37 -7.92
N PRO A 123 -2.55 -20.87 -7.49
CA PRO A 123 -3.27 -20.33 -6.34
C PRO A 123 -2.39 -20.25 -5.10
N ASP A 124 -2.31 -19.09 -4.49
CA ASP A 124 -1.54 -18.83 -3.28
C ASP A 124 -2.12 -17.61 -2.55
N TYR A 125 -1.81 -17.50 -1.25
CA TYR A 125 -2.36 -16.45 -0.39
C TYR A 125 -1.25 -15.75 0.38
N TRP A 126 -1.51 -14.49 0.71
CA TRP A 126 -0.60 -13.69 1.51
C TRP A 126 -0.49 -14.21 2.95
N ASN A 127 0.74 -14.25 3.47
CA ASN A 127 1.03 -14.70 4.83
C ASN A 127 1.82 -13.62 5.57
N ILE A 128 1.28 -13.15 6.72
CA ILE A 128 1.89 -12.10 7.54
C ILE A 128 3.30 -12.47 8.01
N PHE A 129 3.56 -13.74 8.33
CA PHE A 129 4.87 -14.19 8.80
C PHE A 129 5.94 -14.12 7.72
N ASN A 130 5.55 -14.19 6.44
CA ASN A 130 6.49 -14.09 5.33
C ASN A 130 6.93 -12.64 5.04
N GLU A 131 6.28 -11.66 5.68
CA GLU A 131 6.76 -10.27 5.67
C GLU A 131 7.85 -10.02 6.72
N ILE A 132 8.07 -10.96 7.65
CA ILE A 132 9.02 -10.82 8.76
C ILE A 132 10.36 -11.43 8.37
N GLU A 133 11.41 -10.62 8.29
CA GLU A 133 12.76 -11.10 8.08
C GLU A 133 13.33 -11.69 9.39
N GLN A 134 13.97 -12.86 9.28
CA GLN A 134 14.56 -13.58 10.42
C GLN A 134 16.01 -13.10 10.65
N ASP A 135 16.22 -11.79 10.74
CA ASP A 135 17.52 -11.16 10.92
C ASP A 135 17.51 -10.19 12.12
N ALA A 136 18.53 -9.35 12.23
CA ALA A 136 18.67 -8.38 13.31
C ALA A 136 17.53 -7.33 13.34
N SER A 137 16.81 -7.12 12.23
CA SER A 137 15.71 -6.16 12.12
C SER A 137 14.34 -6.79 12.38
N MET A 138 14.26 -8.06 12.78
CA MET A 138 13.01 -8.80 12.98
C MET A 138 12.04 -8.07 13.92
N GLU A 139 12.53 -7.64 15.07
CA GLU A 139 11.70 -6.96 16.07
C GLU A 139 11.15 -5.63 15.56
N GLU A 140 11.99 -4.82 14.92
CA GLU A 140 11.59 -3.54 14.32
C GLU A 140 10.55 -3.72 13.23
N ASN A 141 10.72 -4.73 12.38
CA ASN A 141 9.73 -5.09 11.35
C ASN A 141 8.37 -5.45 11.95
N ILE A 142 8.36 -6.28 13.00
CA ILE A 142 7.12 -6.69 13.67
C ILE A 142 6.43 -5.49 14.35
N ILE A 143 7.18 -4.64 15.04
CA ILE A 143 6.65 -3.41 15.68
C ILE A 143 5.99 -2.52 14.62
N GLU A 144 6.63 -2.33 13.49
CA GLU A 144 6.11 -1.51 12.40
C GLU A 144 4.83 -2.11 11.79
N MET A 145 4.83 -3.41 11.52
CA MET A 145 3.64 -4.11 11.02
C MET A 145 2.46 -3.99 11.98
N ALA A 146 2.69 -4.22 13.27
CA ALA A 146 1.66 -4.07 14.29
C ALA A 146 1.16 -2.62 14.39
N ARG A 147 2.07 -1.63 14.24
CA ARG A 147 1.71 -0.20 14.21
C ARG A 147 0.82 0.13 13.01
N SER A 148 1.15 -0.37 11.82
CA SER A 148 0.33 -0.17 10.62
C SER A 148 -1.06 -0.77 10.79
N LEU A 149 -1.16 -2.00 11.31
CA LEU A 149 -2.44 -2.69 11.52
C LEU A 149 -3.35 -1.97 12.53
N PHE A 150 -2.80 -1.46 13.64
CA PHE A 150 -3.55 -0.77 14.70
C PHE A 150 -3.70 0.74 14.49
N TYR A 151 -3.16 1.31 13.42
CA TYR A 151 -3.08 2.75 13.23
C TYR A 151 -4.43 3.45 13.43
N GLU A 152 -5.46 3.03 12.73
CA GLU A 152 -6.78 3.69 12.81
C GLU A 152 -7.45 3.51 14.16
N LYS A 153 -7.35 2.32 14.75
CA LYS A 153 -7.90 2.05 16.08
C LYS A 153 -7.23 2.93 17.13
N SER A 154 -5.92 3.12 17.05
CA SER A 154 -5.16 3.99 17.98
C SER A 154 -5.50 5.47 17.80
N GLN A 155 -5.70 5.94 16.57
CA GLN A 155 -6.00 7.34 16.28
C GLN A 155 -7.45 7.74 16.61
N ARG A 156 -8.41 6.84 16.38
CA ARG A 156 -9.85 7.13 16.56
C ARG A 156 -10.37 6.80 17.94
N SER A 157 -9.61 6.08 18.76
CA SER A 157 -10.04 5.69 20.11
C SER A 157 -10.05 6.86 21.07
N SER A 158 -11.15 7.02 21.81
CA SER A 158 -11.21 7.93 22.97
C SER A 158 -10.34 7.44 24.15
N GLN A 159 -9.94 6.16 24.13
CA GLN A 159 -9.07 5.53 25.12
C GLN A 159 -7.93 4.79 24.41
N PRO A 160 -6.91 5.49 23.90
CA PRO A 160 -5.83 4.92 23.10
C PRO A 160 -4.99 3.85 23.80
N PHE A 161 -5.08 3.76 25.12
CA PHE A 161 -4.43 2.74 25.92
C PHE A 161 -4.77 1.32 25.41
N PHE A 162 -6.06 1.02 25.17
CA PHE A 162 -6.48 -0.33 24.79
C PHE A 162 -5.94 -0.77 23.43
N PRO A 163 -6.11 -0.04 22.33
CA PRO A 163 -5.53 -0.43 21.05
C PRO A 163 -4.00 -0.41 21.05
N ASN A 164 -3.34 0.47 21.81
CA ASN A 164 -1.89 0.47 21.94
C ASN A 164 -1.38 -0.76 22.70
N ALA A 165 -2.01 -1.14 23.81
CA ALA A 165 -1.67 -2.36 24.54
C ALA A 165 -1.95 -3.62 23.69
N ALA A 166 -3.05 -3.65 22.94
CA ALA A 166 -3.37 -4.74 22.02
C ALA A 166 -2.33 -4.87 20.87
N ARG A 167 -1.86 -3.74 20.34
CA ARG A 167 -0.75 -3.69 19.38
C ARG A 167 0.53 -4.29 19.95
N ASP A 168 0.89 -3.92 21.18
CA ASP A 168 2.10 -4.44 21.84
C ASP A 168 1.96 -5.94 22.11
N LEU A 169 0.76 -6.42 22.49
CA LEU A 169 0.51 -7.87 22.61
C LEU A 169 0.65 -8.59 21.26
N LEU A 170 0.12 -8.05 20.16
CA LEU A 170 0.31 -8.63 18.83
C LEU A 170 1.81 -8.72 18.49
N THR A 171 2.57 -7.66 18.78
CA THR A 171 4.03 -7.65 18.60
C THR A 171 4.69 -8.81 19.35
N GLY A 172 4.37 -8.99 20.64
CA GLY A 172 4.91 -10.08 21.46
C GLY A 172 4.53 -11.46 20.95
N ILE A 173 3.29 -11.62 20.48
CA ILE A 173 2.80 -12.89 19.91
C ILE A 173 3.54 -13.23 18.61
N LEU A 174 3.68 -12.29 17.70
CA LEU A 174 4.42 -12.49 16.45
C LEU A 174 5.90 -12.82 16.72
N LEU A 175 6.54 -12.12 17.69
CA LEU A 175 7.90 -12.44 18.13
C LEU A 175 8.00 -13.87 18.69
N HIS A 176 7.05 -14.31 19.51
CA HIS A 176 7.01 -15.68 20.00
C HIS A 176 6.95 -16.69 18.85
N TYR A 177 6.05 -16.50 17.90
CA TYR A 177 5.94 -17.38 16.73
C TYR A 177 7.24 -17.42 15.94
N CYS A 178 7.87 -16.30 15.70
CA CYS A 178 9.14 -16.22 14.98
C CYS A 178 10.30 -16.91 15.71
N ARG A 179 10.31 -16.87 17.06
CA ARG A 179 11.39 -17.41 17.89
C ARG A 179 11.24 -18.89 18.24
N SER A 180 10.02 -19.41 18.34
CA SER A 180 9.74 -20.70 18.99
C SER A 180 8.86 -21.66 18.21
N VAL A 181 8.19 -21.19 17.15
CA VAL A 181 7.25 -22.02 16.38
C VAL A 181 7.88 -22.38 15.04
N GLY A 182 7.68 -23.60 14.58
CA GLY A 182 8.17 -24.07 13.27
C GLY A 182 7.57 -23.29 12.11
N CYS A 183 8.28 -23.18 10.98
CA CYS A 183 7.81 -22.42 9.81
C CYS A 183 6.47 -22.90 9.28
N GLU A 184 6.18 -24.19 9.40
CA GLU A 184 4.93 -24.83 8.94
C GLU A 184 3.69 -24.35 9.72
N GLU A 185 3.90 -23.94 10.98
CA GLU A 185 2.84 -23.42 11.84
C GLU A 185 2.73 -21.88 11.82
N ARG A 186 3.57 -21.21 11.05
CA ARG A 186 3.57 -19.74 10.90
C ARG A 186 2.69 -19.33 9.73
N ASN A 187 1.37 -19.36 9.93
CA ASN A 187 0.43 -18.92 8.91
C ASN A 187 -0.75 -18.16 9.52
N ASN A 188 -1.48 -17.43 8.67
CA ASN A 188 -2.58 -16.56 9.07
C ASN A 188 -3.72 -17.33 9.73
N GLN A 189 -4.01 -18.55 9.29
CA GLN A 189 -5.09 -19.36 9.84
C GLN A 189 -4.79 -19.78 11.28
N ILE A 190 -3.58 -20.28 11.52
CA ILE A 190 -3.16 -20.72 12.86
C ILE A 190 -3.12 -19.53 13.82
N LEU A 191 -2.56 -18.39 13.39
CA LEU A 191 -2.56 -17.17 14.19
C LEU A 191 -3.97 -16.72 14.55
N ARG A 192 -4.86 -16.72 13.56
CA ARG A 192 -6.28 -16.36 13.74
C ARG A 192 -6.98 -17.29 14.71
N ASP A 193 -6.83 -18.60 14.53
CA ASP A 193 -7.49 -19.62 15.35
C ASP A 193 -6.95 -19.60 16.79
N PHE A 194 -5.65 -19.36 16.96
CA PHE A 194 -5.02 -19.16 18.27
C PHE A 194 -5.66 -17.98 19.00
N LEU A 195 -5.64 -16.80 18.39
CA LEU A 195 -6.14 -15.57 19.02
C LEU A 195 -7.65 -15.58 19.30
N ASP A 196 -8.43 -16.31 18.50
CA ASP A 196 -9.86 -16.47 18.77
C ASP A 196 -10.19 -17.34 19.97
N ARG A 197 -9.31 -18.30 20.31
CA ARG A 197 -9.60 -19.33 21.32
C ARG A 197 -8.81 -19.15 22.60
N SER A 198 -7.64 -18.50 22.53
CA SER A 198 -6.73 -18.44 23.66
C SER A 198 -7.20 -17.47 24.74
N PRO A 199 -7.35 -17.93 25.97
CA PRO A 199 -7.59 -17.05 27.11
C PRO A 199 -6.35 -16.19 27.40
N SER A 200 -6.54 -15.08 28.08
CA SER A 200 -5.46 -14.17 28.49
C SER A 200 -4.34 -14.88 29.26
N ALA A 201 -4.67 -15.88 30.06
CA ALA A 201 -3.69 -16.69 30.81
C ALA A 201 -2.70 -17.44 29.89
N GLU A 202 -3.16 -17.94 28.76
CA GLU A 202 -2.31 -18.65 27.78
C GLU A 202 -1.36 -17.66 27.10
N ILE A 203 -1.87 -16.52 26.64
CA ILE A 203 -1.06 -15.44 26.05
C ILE A 203 -0.02 -14.96 27.06
N ARG A 204 -0.42 -14.74 28.31
CA ARG A 204 0.48 -14.36 29.39
C ARG A 204 1.60 -15.37 29.60
N GLY A 205 1.26 -16.67 29.69
CA GLY A 205 2.24 -17.75 29.86
C GLY A 205 3.22 -17.86 28.69
N MET A 206 2.78 -17.52 27.47
CA MET A 206 3.63 -17.46 26.29
C MET A 206 4.64 -16.30 26.39
N LEU A 207 4.19 -15.09 26.72
CA LEU A 207 5.04 -13.90 26.80
C LEU A 207 6.03 -13.97 27.97
N GLN A 208 5.66 -14.60 29.10
CA GLN A 208 6.53 -14.77 30.26
C GLN A 208 7.79 -15.62 30.01
N LYS A 209 7.82 -16.37 28.91
CA LYS A 209 9.02 -17.16 28.53
C LYS A 209 10.21 -16.28 28.11
N TYR A 210 9.97 -15.01 27.82
CA TYR A 210 10.98 -14.09 27.28
C TYR A 210 11.14 -12.87 28.20
N ASP A 211 12.37 -12.58 28.61
CA ASP A 211 12.66 -11.48 29.53
C ASP A 211 12.31 -10.12 28.94
N ASP A 212 12.53 -9.93 27.64
CA ASP A 212 12.22 -8.72 26.88
C ASP A 212 10.71 -8.49 26.67
N LEU A 213 9.87 -9.53 26.75
CA LEU A 213 8.43 -9.43 26.59
C LEU A 213 7.65 -9.35 27.91
N LYS A 214 8.32 -9.53 29.05
CA LYS A 214 7.67 -9.51 30.39
C LYS A 214 6.91 -8.23 30.68
N ALA A 215 7.36 -7.09 30.17
CA ALA A 215 6.67 -5.81 30.37
C ALA A 215 5.24 -5.82 29.79
N MET A 216 5.03 -6.53 28.66
CA MET A 216 3.71 -6.65 28.01
C MET A 216 2.71 -7.46 28.86
N VAL A 217 3.22 -8.33 29.74
CA VAL A 217 2.38 -9.14 30.66
C VAL A 217 1.57 -8.26 31.60
N SER A 218 2.06 -7.06 31.94
CA SER A 218 1.34 -6.13 32.80
C SER A 218 -0.03 -5.68 32.26
N TYR A 219 -0.18 -5.68 30.92
CA TYR A 219 -1.46 -5.32 30.27
C TYR A 219 -2.56 -6.36 30.53
N ILE A 220 -2.16 -7.61 30.78
CA ILE A 220 -3.05 -8.77 30.95
C ILE A 220 -2.74 -9.54 32.23
N ALA A 221 -2.36 -8.87 33.32
CA ALA A 221 -1.92 -9.50 34.56
C ALA A 221 -3.01 -10.26 35.31
N ASP A 222 -4.24 -9.75 35.30
CA ASP A 222 -5.41 -10.34 35.96
C ASP A 222 -6.54 -10.59 34.98
N ASP A 223 -6.90 -11.85 34.76
CA ASP A 223 -7.91 -12.29 33.79
C ASP A 223 -9.30 -11.70 34.07
N ARG A 224 -9.59 -11.32 35.31
CA ARG A 224 -10.88 -10.77 35.73
C ARG A 224 -10.92 -9.25 35.62
N SER A 225 -9.80 -8.59 35.38
CA SER A 225 -9.78 -7.13 35.32
C SER A 225 -10.44 -6.62 34.03
N PRO A 226 -11.25 -5.55 34.11
CA PRO A 226 -11.80 -4.89 32.93
C PRO A 226 -10.73 -4.43 31.94
N GLN A 227 -9.54 -4.07 32.43
CA GLN A 227 -8.40 -3.72 31.59
C GLN A 227 -7.96 -4.88 30.71
N THR A 228 -7.70 -6.05 31.29
CA THR A 228 -7.31 -7.26 30.54
C THR A 228 -8.35 -7.63 29.48
N GLN A 229 -9.63 -7.64 29.89
CA GLN A 229 -10.73 -7.94 28.97
C GLN A 229 -10.81 -6.94 27.81
N GLY A 230 -10.62 -5.65 28.09
CA GLY A 230 -10.61 -4.61 27.06
C GLY A 230 -9.45 -4.78 26.07
N VAL A 231 -8.24 -4.99 26.55
CA VAL A 231 -7.04 -5.18 25.70
C VAL A 231 -7.18 -6.44 24.83
N ILE A 232 -7.61 -7.56 25.40
CA ILE A 232 -7.84 -8.82 24.64
C ILE A 232 -8.96 -8.63 23.61
N SER A 233 -10.04 -7.93 23.96
CA SER A 233 -11.14 -7.67 23.02
C SER A 233 -10.70 -6.85 21.83
N GLU A 234 -9.89 -5.80 22.03
CA GLU A 234 -9.32 -4.99 20.93
C GLU A 234 -8.44 -5.82 20.00
N LEU A 235 -7.57 -6.67 20.58
CA LEU A 235 -6.71 -7.56 19.80
C LEU A 235 -7.54 -8.54 18.97
N GLN A 236 -8.46 -9.25 19.60
CA GLN A 236 -9.31 -10.23 18.94
C GLN A 236 -10.22 -9.61 17.90
N GLN A 237 -10.74 -8.41 18.16
CA GLN A 237 -11.58 -7.69 17.20
C GLN A 237 -10.80 -7.39 15.93
N LEU A 238 -9.60 -6.77 16.02
CA LEU A 238 -8.80 -6.48 14.85
C LEU A 238 -8.50 -7.76 14.05
N ILE A 239 -8.03 -8.81 14.72
CA ILE A 239 -7.67 -10.07 14.06
C ILE A 239 -8.88 -10.71 13.36
N ARG A 240 -10.07 -10.62 13.96
CA ARG A 240 -11.32 -11.09 13.33
C ARG A 240 -11.73 -10.27 12.12
N GLU A 241 -11.48 -9.00 12.14
CA GLU A 241 -11.80 -8.08 11.04
C GLU A 241 -10.87 -8.28 9.85
N ILE A 242 -9.57 -8.44 10.07
CA ILE A 242 -8.58 -8.46 8.99
C ILE A 242 -8.31 -9.85 8.43
N PHE A 243 -8.28 -10.91 9.25
CA PHE A 243 -8.06 -12.27 8.77
C PHE A 243 -9.38 -12.95 8.41
N VAL A 244 -9.96 -12.54 7.29
CA VAL A 244 -11.20 -13.07 6.70
C VAL A 244 -10.96 -13.57 5.28
N GLY A 245 -11.81 -14.46 4.78
CA GLY A 245 -11.70 -14.99 3.42
C GLY A 245 -10.32 -15.50 3.10
N ASN A 246 -9.74 -15.03 2.00
CA ASN A 246 -8.41 -15.43 1.55
C ASN A 246 -7.27 -14.93 2.45
N PHE A 247 -7.45 -13.81 3.15
CA PHE A 247 -6.45 -13.31 4.11
C PHE A 247 -6.33 -14.18 5.37
N ARG A 248 -7.30 -15.06 5.63
CA ARG A 248 -7.22 -16.06 6.69
C ARG A 248 -6.50 -17.33 6.27
N LYS A 249 -6.47 -17.66 4.97
CA LYS A 249 -5.96 -18.93 4.47
C LYS A 249 -4.45 -19.06 4.67
N GLU A 250 -4.01 -20.29 4.74
CA GLU A 250 -2.60 -20.64 4.65
C GLU A 250 -2.07 -20.28 3.26
N GLY A 251 -0.88 -19.68 3.20
CA GLY A 251 -0.25 -19.27 1.96
C GLY A 251 1.22 -18.95 2.13
N SER A 252 1.89 -18.75 1.00
CA SER A 252 3.32 -18.47 0.92
C SER A 252 3.67 -17.08 0.40
N LEU A 253 2.71 -16.29 -0.05
CA LEU A 253 2.96 -14.97 -0.63
C LEU A 253 3.47 -13.97 0.43
N SER A 254 4.50 -13.23 0.02
CA SER A 254 5.01 -12.05 0.72
C SER A 254 5.10 -10.91 -0.28
N MET A 255 4.58 -9.75 0.10
CA MET A 255 4.68 -8.53 -0.70
C MET A 255 6.14 -8.09 -0.83
N ARG A 256 6.91 -8.12 0.25
CA ARG A 256 8.34 -7.79 0.24
C ARG A 256 9.11 -8.69 -0.73
N ASN A 257 8.92 -10.01 -0.64
CA ASN A 257 9.58 -10.95 -1.54
C ASN A 257 9.13 -10.77 -2.99
N ALA A 258 7.85 -10.45 -3.23
CA ALA A 258 7.35 -10.20 -4.57
C ALA A 258 8.00 -8.95 -5.20
N VAL A 259 8.18 -7.87 -4.43
CA VAL A 259 8.89 -6.66 -4.87
C VAL A 259 10.39 -6.91 -5.02
N ARG A 260 11.02 -7.66 -4.11
CA ARG A 260 12.45 -8.01 -4.16
C ARG A 260 12.77 -8.85 -5.38
N ASN A 261 11.99 -9.88 -5.64
CA ASN A 261 12.23 -10.85 -6.71
C ASN A 261 11.77 -10.36 -8.10
N LYS A 262 10.95 -9.31 -8.17
CA LYS A 262 10.51 -8.66 -9.42
C LYS A 262 9.98 -9.62 -10.48
N GLY A 263 10.73 -9.87 -11.57
CA GLY A 263 10.41 -10.88 -12.59
C GLY A 263 9.62 -10.33 -13.77
N GLY A 264 9.57 -9.01 -13.98
CA GLY A 264 8.82 -8.39 -15.07
C GLY A 264 7.31 -8.57 -14.95
N ARG A 265 6.80 -8.76 -13.72
CA ARG A 265 5.40 -9.09 -13.45
C ARG A 265 4.64 -7.94 -12.83
N ILE A 266 3.32 -8.05 -12.85
CA ILE A 266 2.42 -7.17 -12.10
C ILE A 266 1.97 -7.89 -10.82
N ILE A 267 1.86 -7.13 -9.74
CA ILE A 267 1.24 -7.51 -8.48
C ILE A 267 -0.06 -6.72 -8.39
N PHE A 268 -1.19 -7.39 -8.55
CA PHE A 268 -2.51 -6.79 -8.35
C PHE A 268 -2.89 -6.94 -6.88
N VAL A 269 -3.17 -5.82 -6.23
CA VAL A 269 -3.79 -5.76 -4.90
C VAL A 269 -5.21 -5.30 -5.12
N GLU A 270 -6.15 -6.23 -5.10
CA GLU A 270 -7.55 -5.94 -5.38
C GLU A 270 -8.29 -5.51 -4.12
N TYR A 271 -8.90 -4.34 -4.19
CA TYR A 271 -9.76 -3.83 -3.13
C TYR A 271 -11.13 -4.49 -3.18
N ASP A 272 -11.51 -5.13 -2.08
CA ASP A 272 -12.85 -5.72 -1.94
C ASP A 272 -13.89 -4.62 -1.70
N LEU A 273 -14.76 -4.38 -2.67
CA LEU A 273 -15.80 -3.34 -2.55
C LEU A 273 -16.82 -3.62 -1.44
N GLY A 274 -17.00 -4.87 -1.05
CA GLY A 274 -17.96 -5.28 0.00
C GLY A 274 -17.44 -4.98 1.41
N ILE A 275 -16.19 -5.34 1.68
CA ILE A 275 -15.57 -5.25 3.02
C ILE A 275 -14.24 -4.48 3.04
N GLY A 276 -13.91 -3.79 1.95
CA GLY A 276 -12.60 -3.14 1.79
C GLY A 276 -12.29 -2.13 2.88
N GLY A 277 -13.29 -1.42 3.40
CA GLY A 277 -13.09 -0.52 4.55
C GLY A 277 -12.58 -1.26 5.80
N THR A 278 -13.05 -2.48 6.04
CA THR A 278 -12.57 -3.34 7.14
C THR A 278 -11.17 -3.88 6.87
N LEU A 279 -10.84 -4.15 5.61
CA LEU A 279 -9.53 -4.67 5.18
C LEU A 279 -8.49 -3.57 4.95
N THR A 280 -8.83 -2.30 5.09
CA THR A 280 -7.89 -1.17 4.94
C THR A 280 -6.57 -1.37 5.71
N PRO A 281 -6.53 -1.90 6.96
CA PRO A 281 -5.28 -2.16 7.66
C PRO A 281 -4.35 -3.14 6.91
N ILE A 282 -4.91 -4.18 6.27
CA ILE A 282 -4.10 -5.12 5.45
C ILE A 282 -3.61 -4.44 4.17
N TYR A 283 -4.47 -3.74 3.44
CA TYR A 283 -4.07 -3.05 2.21
C TYR A 283 -2.97 -2.02 2.49
N ARG A 284 -3.10 -1.27 3.58
CA ARG A 284 -2.06 -0.34 4.04
C ARG A 284 -0.74 -1.07 4.32
N LEU A 285 -0.79 -2.15 5.11
CA LEU A 285 0.39 -2.95 5.43
C LEU A 285 1.08 -3.47 4.17
N LEU A 286 0.33 -4.03 3.22
CA LEU A 286 0.88 -4.54 1.96
C LEU A 286 1.61 -3.45 1.16
N LEU A 287 1.00 -2.27 1.02
CA LEU A 287 1.62 -1.17 0.30
C LEU A 287 2.83 -0.60 1.05
N ASP A 288 2.74 -0.44 2.36
CA ASP A 288 3.87 0.02 3.18
C ASP A 288 5.07 -0.94 3.07
N MET A 289 4.84 -2.24 3.15
CA MET A 289 5.91 -3.24 2.97
C MET A 289 6.51 -3.20 1.57
N ALA A 290 5.69 -3.00 0.54
CA ALA A 290 6.15 -2.85 -0.83
C ALA A 290 7.00 -1.58 -1.03
N ILE A 291 6.56 -0.45 -0.49
CA ILE A 291 7.29 0.82 -0.58
C ILE A 291 8.61 0.72 0.17
N LYS A 292 8.60 0.23 1.41
CA LYS A 292 9.80 0.02 2.22
C LYS A 292 10.84 -0.86 1.51
N GLU A 293 10.39 -1.97 0.91
CA GLU A 293 11.28 -2.86 0.15
C GLU A 293 11.85 -2.17 -1.10
N ALA A 294 11.04 -1.36 -1.78
CA ALA A 294 11.50 -0.57 -2.92
C ALA A 294 12.55 0.47 -2.53
N LEU A 295 12.44 1.07 -1.34
CA LEU A 295 13.39 2.05 -0.82
C LEU A 295 14.71 1.43 -0.34
N SER A 296 14.74 0.15 0.02
CA SER A 296 15.95 -0.56 0.44
C SER A 296 16.89 -0.92 -0.72
N ARG A 297 16.47 -0.67 -1.98
CA ARG A 297 17.19 -1.07 -3.20
C ARG A 297 18.10 0.01 -3.77
N LYS A 298 18.93 -0.39 -4.73
CA LYS A 298 19.68 0.53 -5.59
C LYS A 298 18.92 0.80 -6.89
N LYS A 299 19.03 2.00 -7.44
CA LYS A 299 18.37 2.37 -8.71
C LYS A 299 18.75 1.44 -9.87
N SER A 300 19.98 0.96 -9.91
CA SER A 300 20.47 0.03 -10.93
C SER A 300 19.77 -1.33 -10.95
N GLU A 301 18.99 -1.64 -9.91
CA GLU A 301 18.28 -2.90 -9.78
C GLU A 301 16.92 -2.93 -10.52
N GLY A 302 16.64 -2.01 -11.41
CA GLY A 302 15.40 -1.85 -12.17
C GLY A 302 14.39 -0.96 -11.47
N ASN A 303 13.12 -1.01 -11.93
CA ASN A 303 12.08 -0.12 -11.45
C ASN A 303 11.04 -0.88 -10.62
N VAL A 304 10.48 -0.20 -9.61
CA VAL A 304 9.24 -0.59 -8.93
C VAL A 304 8.21 0.49 -9.21
N TRP A 305 7.14 0.09 -9.89
CA TRP A 305 6.03 0.97 -10.22
C TRP A 305 4.93 0.79 -9.19
N PHE A 306 4.43 1.88 -8.63
CA PHE A 306 3.25 1.90 -7.77
C PHE A 306 2.14 2.64 -8.50
N VAL A 307 1.07 1.93 -8.83
CA VAL A 307 -0.11 2.48 -9.51
C VAL A 307 -1.28 2.44 -8.53
N ILE A 308 -1.80 3.60 -8.18
CA ILE A 308 -2.87 3.75 -7.20
C ILE A 308 -3.93 4.68 -7.80
N ASP A 309 -4.95 4.13 -8.45
CA ASP A 309 -5.99 4.93 -9.15
C ASP A 309 -6.92 5.68 -8.19
N GLU A 310 -7.14 5.15 -6.98
CA GLU A 310 -7.99 5.75 -5.96
C GLU A 310 -7.25 5.83 -4.61
N PHE A 311 -6.38 6.84 -4.48
CA PHE A 311 -5.49 6.97 -3.33
C PHE A 311 -6.22 7.15 -1.98
N ARG A 312 -7.42 7.73 -1.98
CA ARG A 312 -8.22 7.94 -0.76
C ARG A 312 -8.61 6.65 -0.04
N LEU A 313 -8.60 5.49 -0.71
CA LEU A 313 -9.00 4.21 -0.12
C LEU A 313 -7.92 3.59 0.77
N ILE A 314 -6.70 4.08 0.70
CA ILE A 314 -5.56 3.64 1.52
C ILE A 314 -4.89 4.83 2.21
N PRO A 315 -5.61 5.54 3.08
CA PRO A 315 -5.06 6.70 3.78
C PRO A 315 -3.94 6.29 4.75
N ASN A 316 -3.05 7.24 5.05
CA ASN A 316 -2.03 7.12 6.10
C ASN A 316 -1.00 6.00 5.84
N LEU A 317 -0.53 5.86 4.59
CA LEU A 317 0.65 5.06 4.28
C LEU A 317 1.87 5.66 4.99
N GLN A 318 2.60 4.84 5.76
CA GLN A 318 3.71 5.31 6.59
C GLN A 318 4.95 5.69 5.78
N HIS A 319 5.16 5.01 4.65
CA HIS A 319 6.35 5.18 3.81
C HIS A 319 6.11 5.98 2.52
N ILE A 320 4.92 6.56 2.34
CA ILE A 320 4.61 7.28 1.09
C ILE A 320 5.47 8.53 0.92
N ASP A 321 5.71 9.28 2.01
CA ASP A 321 6.52 10.49 1.99
C ASP A 321 7.97 10.17 1.59
N ASP A 322 8.56 9.14 2.19
CA ASP A 322 9.89 8.66 1.83
C ASP A 322 9.92 8.14 0.39
N GLY A 323 8.86 7.43 -0.03
CA GLY A 323 8.69 6.93 -1.38
C GLY A 323 8.70 8.02 -2.44
N VAL A 324 7.95 9.08 -2.21
CA VAL A 324 7.86 10.23 -3.13
C VAL A 324 9.14 11.07 -3.11
N ASN A 325 9.72 11.32 -1.93
CA ASN A 325 10.90 12.18 -1.81
C ASN A 325 12.20 11.49 -2.24
N PHE A 326 12.38 10.21 -1.93
CA PHE A 326 13.63 9.49 -2.17
C PHE A 326 13.52 8.41 -3.25
N GLY A 327 12.31 7.98 -3.61
CA GLY A 327 12.04 6.89 -4.54
C GLY A 327 12.69 7.06 -5.90
N ARG A 328 12.78 8.31 -6.41
CA ARG A 328 13.43 8.64 -7.68
C ARG A 328 14.85 8.06 -7.77
N SER A 329 15.67 8.26 -6.75
CA SER A 329 17.05 7.77 -6.72
C SER A 329 17.16 6.26 -6.61
N LEU A 330 16.13 5.61 -6.06
CA LEU A 330 16.07 4.18 -5.76
C LEU A 330 15.28 3.36 -6.80
N GLY A 331 14.73 4.02 -7.83
CA GLY A 331 13.97 3.37 -8.90
C GLY A 331 12.50 3.10 -8.58
N ALA A 332 11.98 3.63 -7.47
CA ALA A 332 10.54 3.63 -7.19
C ALA A 332 9.86 4.76 -7.97
N LYS A 333 8.70 4.46 -8.57
CA LYS A 333 7.93 5.39 -9.41
C LYS A 333 6.46 5.27 -9.07
N PHE A 334 5.82 6.41 -8.79
CA PHE A 334 4.42 6.45 -8.39
C PHE A 334 3.56 7.06 -9.50
N ILE A 335 2.41 6.44 -9.74
CA ILE A 335 1.33 6.92 -10.59
C ILE A 335 0.08 6.91 -9.72
N ILE A 336 -0.35 8.09 -9.29
CA ILE A 336 -1.39 8.25 -8.28
C ILE A 336 -2.59 8.98 -8.87
N GLY A 337 -3.78 8.43 -8.69
CA GLY A 337 -5.05 9.05 -9.01
C GLY A 337 -5.73 9.62 -7.76
N VAL A 338 -6.14 10.89 -7.84
CA VAL A 338 -6.86 11.61 -6.79
C VAL A 338 -8.06 12.31 -7.39
N GLN A 339 -9.21 12.23 -6.74
CA GLN A 339 -10.43 12.90 -7.21
C GLN A 339 -10.47 14.39 -6.81
N ASN A 340 -10.04 14.68 -5.59
CA ASN A 340 -9.98 16.02 -5.03
C ASN A 340 -8.79 16.13 -4.07
N ILE A 341 -8.03 17.21 -4.16
CA ILE A 341 -6.87 17.46 -3.29
C ILE A 341 -7.26 17.55 -1.80
N GLU A 342 -8.47 18.02 -1.49
CA GLU A 342 -8.98 18.05 -0.12
C GLU A 342 -9.02 16.67 0.54
N GLN A 343 -9.18 15.60 -0.25
CA GLN A 343 -9.12 14.22 0.27
C GLN A 343 -7.73 13.85 0.76
N VAL A 344 -6.70 14.37 0.10
CA VAL A 344 -5.30 14.18 0.52
C VAL A 344 -5.04 14.99 1.80
N PHE A 345 -5.45 16.25 1.84
CA PHE A 345 -5.35 17.09 3.05
C PHE A 345 -6.07 16.47 4.26
N HIS A 346 -7.26 15.90 4.04
CA HIS A 346 -7.99 15.23 5.10
C HIS A 346 -7.28 13.97 5.63
N ALA A 347 -6.63 13.22 4.74
CA ALA A 347 -5.96 11.97 5.10
C ALA A 347 -4.57 12.20 5.72
N TYR A 348 -3.81 13.18 5.23
CA TYR A 348 -2.40 13.38 5.60
C TYR A 348 -2.14 14.70 6.35
N GLY A 349 -3.13 15.59 6.42
CA GLY A 349 -2.97 16.96 6.94
C GLY A 349 -2.35 17.91 5.91
N GLU A 350 -2.57 19.23 6.09
CA GLU A 350 -2.09 20.26 5.15
C GLU A 350 -0.56 20.33 5.04
N ALA A 351 0.16 19.90 6.08
CA ALA A 351 1.62 19.96 6.11
C ALA A 351 2.31 18.80 5.37
N GLN A 352 1.59 17.70 5.11
CA GLN A 352 2.13 16.49 4.46
C GLN A 352 1.53 16.27 3.05
N ALA A 353 0.50 17.01 2.70
CA ALA A 353 -0.19 16.92 1.40
C ALA A 353 0.35 17.91 0.39
#